data_67cd05c237893f19c67e07d581c441e0
#
_entry.id   67cd05c237893f19c67e07d581c441e0
#
_cell.length_a   1.000
_cell.length_b   1.000
_cell.length_c   1.000
_cell.angle_alpha   90.00
_cell.angle_beta   90.00
_cell.angle_gamma   90.00
#
_symmetry.space_group_name_H-M   'P 1'
#
loop_
_entity.id
_entity.type
_entity.pdbx_description
1 polymer ?
#
loop_
_entity_poly.entity_id
_entity_poly.type
_entity_poly.pdbx_seq_one_letter_code
_entity_poly.pdbx_strand_id
1 'polypeptide(L)'
;MITVTVNAQFTGTNQVINNGRMRFGNGTEFSINAAGNVEQPFYYSTDFSGWRKLTYSESALVNYPLDSRIGVGGDGTNNWNTNGVRVTNPTMTNQVFDTSSFSVVGGISYGTIIVKGEITVGTARLELTNAYTIGQNRNFVQVMTTIKNIGLAQATNIRYWVGTRDDFVGGTDQPTKVRGNLNDGAFEAITVSSQRAAALRITTISEGILFFTTSMRGNNVHGPYSPLENPSTNIDPSTAPITSTNDGSYSMFIRINNLAINESDSFVWYYAAAPLDDLDDVIDEVADSSLENDWDMDGILNGMDDCPYTRGVPFLNGCPWAIDLGNNYKTTTTSNTVVAANETYFCQLFENRFFNTAYHSGDDPEPEVGDFIIWNERHSFPQSFVVDHNGFAYMKMRNFNKILEVQKSGGLIVAIYPCP
;
A
#
# COMPACT_ATOMS: atom_id res chain seq x y z
N MET A 1 27.78 11.24 32.45
CA MET A 1 27.84 9.87 31.93
C MET A 1 26.78 9.78 30.87
N ILE A 2 27.16 9.92 29.60
CA ILE A 2 26.22 9.85 28.47
C ILE A 2 26.04 8.34 28.19
N THR A 3 24.90 7.81 28.54
CA THR A 3 24.52 6.45 28.18
C THR A 3 24.20 6.44 26.70
N VAL A 4 25.16 6.08 25.88
CA VAL A 4 24.90 5.74 24.48
C VAL A 4 24.15 4.41 24.54
N THR A 5 22.85 4.43 24.40
CA THR A 5 22.10 3.24 24.07
C THR A 5 22.52 2.82 22.66
N VAL A 6 23.46 1.92 22.58
CA VAL A 6 23.70 1.15 21.36
C VAL A 6 22.41 0.35 21.16
N ASN A 7 21.53 0.80 20.27
CA ASN A 7 20.47 -0.06 19.80
C ASN A 7 21.14 -1.32 19.29
N ALA A 8 20.79 -2.45 19.88
CA ALA A 8 21.30 -3.74 19.44
C ALA A 8 21.07 -3.83 17.93
N GLN A 9 22.16 -3.80 17.18
CA GLN A 9 22.09 -3.89 15.74
C GLN A 9 21.51 -5.26 15.43
N PHE A 10 20.41 -5.27 14.72
CA PHE A 10 19.73 -6.52 14.41
C PHE A 10 20.69 -7.47 13.69
N THR A 11 20.75 -8.70 14.16
CA THR A 11 21.54 -9.76 13.56
C THR A 11 20.69 -10.56 12.55
N GLY A 12 20.09 -9.88 11.60
CA GLY A 12 19.20 -10.45 10.59
C GLY A 12 19.82 -11.53 9.72
N THR A 13 19.23 -11.80 8.59
CA THR A 13 19.78 -12.80 7.67
C THR A 13 21.17 -12.38 7.24
N ASN A 14 22.13 -13.29 7.29
CA ASN A 14 23.46 -13.12 6.70
C ASN A 14 23.41 -13.18 5.16
N GLN A 15 22.23 -13.15 4.57
CA GLN A 15 22.07 -13.21 3.15
C GLN A 15 22.40 -11.86 2.55
N VAL A 16 23.44 -11.82 1.75
CA VAL A 16 23.78 -10.66 0.94
C VAL A 16 22.81 -10.60 -0.23
N ILE A 17 22.04 -9.53 -0.31
CA ILE A 17 21.18 -9.28 -1.46
C ILE A 17 22.02 -8.53 -2.50
N ASN A 18 22.46 -9.25 -3.53
CA ASN A 18 23.28 -8.72 -4.62
C ASN A 18 23.04 -9.55 -5.90
N ASN A 19 22.22 -9.06 -6.81
CA ASN A 19 21.91 -9.77 -8.05
C ASN A 19 22.82 -9.39 -9.23
N GLY A 20 23.90 -8.67 -8.97
CA GLY A 20 24.83 -8.15 -10.00
C GLY A 20 24.42 -6.81 -10.60
N ARG A 21 23.19 -6.35 -10.39
CA ARG A 21 22.66 -5.06 -10.85
C ARG A 21 22.26 -4.17 -9.69
N MET A 22 21.61 -4.75 -8.67
CA MET A 22 21.28 -4.08 -7.41
C MET A 22 21.84 -4.86 -6.23
N ARG A 23 22.21 -4.15 -5.18
CA ARG A 23 22.55 -4.73 -3.90
C ARG A 23 22.05 -3.84 -2.76
N PHE A 24 21.90 -4.46 -1.60
CA PHE A 24 21.51 -3.79 -0.37
C PHE A 24 22.54 -4.05 0.72
N GLY A 25 22.86 -3.01 1.51
CA GLY A 25 23.96 -3.05 2.44
C GLY A 25 25.32 -2.95 1.75
N ASN A 26 26.40 -3.08 2.51
CA ASN A 26 27.77 -2.94 2.01
C ASN A 26 28.30 -4.18 1.24
N GLY A 27 27.45 -5.20 1.07
CA GLY A 27 27.80 -6.43 0.34
C GLY A 27 28.51 -7.48 1.16
N THR A 28 28.82 -7.22 2.43
CA THR A 28 29.50 -8.16 3.36
C THR A 28 28.72 -8.38 4.65
N GLU A 29 27.70 -7.57 4.93
CA GLU A 29 26.91 -7.59 6.15
C GLU A 29 25.43 -7.81 5.84
N PHE A 30 24.62 -7.76 6.89
CA PHE A 30 23.18 -7.96 6.80
C PHE A 30 22.54 -7.01 5.80
N SER A 31 21.66 -7.56 4.97
CA SER A 31 20.92 -6.76 3.97
C SER A 31 19.59 -6.24 4.49
N ILE A 32 19.16 -6.68 5.68
CA ILE A 32 17.88 -6.32 6.29
C ILE A 32 18.11 -5.93 7.74
N ASN A 33 17.54 -4.81 8.16
CA ASN A 33 17.69 -4.24 9.50
C ASN A 33 16.62 -4.71 10.50
N ALA A 34 16.71 -4.21 11.73
CA ALA A 34 15.80 -4.54 12.83
C ALA A 34 14.33 -4.12 12.58
N ALA A 35 14.08 -3.22 11.65
CA ALA A 35 12.75 -2.81 11.23
C ALA A 35 12.19 -3.68 10.09
N GLY A 36 12.95 -4.68 9.65
CA GLY A 36 12.59 -5.50 8.50
C GLY A 36 12.73 -4.78 7.16
N ASN A 37 13.45 -3.67 7.12
CA ASN A 37 13.70 -2.90 5.90
C ASN A 37 15.04 -3.32 5.27
N VAL A 38 15.12 -3.20 3.94
CA VAL A 38 16.38 -3.36 3.23
C VAL A 38 17.34 -2.24 3.61
N GLU A 39 18.61 -2.62 3.82
CA GLU A 39 19.68 -1.69 4.10
C GLU A 39 19.98 -0.80 2.89
N GLN A 40 20.95 0.10 3.03
CA GLN A 40 21.38 1.03 2.00
C GLN A 40 21.33 0.41 0.60
N PRO A 41 20.51 0.94 -0.31
CA PRO A 41 20.48 0.48 -1.68
C PRO A 41 21.68 0.99 -2.49
N PHE A 42 22.16 0.15 -3.41
CA PHE A 42 23.12 0.46 -4.43
C PHE A 42 22.65 -0.13 -5.76
N TYR A 43 23.08 0.48 -6.86
CA TYR A 43 22.99 -0.14 -8.18
C TYR A 43 24.36 -0.18 -8.86
N TYR A 44 24.57 -1.10 -9.80
CA TYR A 44 25.78 -1.16 -10.59
C TYR A 44 25.63 -0.29 -11.83
N SER A 45 26.41 0.77 -11.89
CA SER A 45 26.45 1.65 -13.06
C SER A 45 27.48 1.15 -14.06
N THR A 46 27.06 0.93 -15.29
CA THR A 46 27.96 0.62 -16.42
C THR A 46 28.84 1.81 -16.77
N ASP A 47 28.30 3.02 -16.69
CA ASP A 47 29.01 4.27 -17.04
C ASP A 47 30.18 4.56 -16.11
N PHE A 48 29.97 4.25 -14.80
CA PHE A 48 31.02 4.42 -13.79
C PHE A 48 31.79 3.12 -13.53
N SER A 49 31.45 2.02 -14.21
CA SER A 49 32.03 0.70 -14.00
C SER A 49 32.10 0.29 -12.53
N GLY A 50 31.04 0.58 -11.75
CA GLY A 50 31.06 0.34 -10.31
C GLY A 50 29.73 0.54 -9.63
N TRP A 51 29.71 0.16 -8.35
CA TRP A 51 28.54 0.33 -7.49
C TRP A 51 28.34 1.79 -7.09
N ARG A 52 27.13 2.28 -7.31
CA ARG A 52 26.71 3.63 -6.95
C ARG A 52 25.77 3.56 -5.76
N LYS A 53 26.07 4.34 -4.74
CA LYS A 53 25.26 4.44 -3.52
C LYS A 53 24.03 5.30 -3.78
N LEU A 54 22.88 4.86 -3.29
CA LEU A 54 21.62 5.58 -3.36
C LEU A 54 21.19 5.95 -1.94
N THR A 55 20.37 6.98 -1.79
CA THR A 55 19.80 7.45 -0.52
C THR A 55 20.72 8.15 0.44
N TYR A 56 22.03 8.15 0.25
CA TYR A 56 22.99 8.93 1.04
C TYR A 56 24.34 9.10 0.34
N SER A 57 25.13 10.08 0.82
CA SER A 57 26.41 10.44 0.22
C SER A 57 27.35 9.24 -0.01
N GLU A 58 27.98 9.21 -1.18
CA GLU A 58 28.96 8.19 -1.58
C GLU A 58 30.08 7.99 -0.54
N SER A 59 30.57 9.09 0.02
CA SER A 59 31.69 9.09 0.97
C SER A 59 31.28 8.76 2.40
N ALA A 60 29.99 8.71 2.70
CA ALA A 60 29.53 8.45 4.07
C ALA A 60 29.75 6.98 4.45
N LEU A 61 30.26 6.78 5.67
CA LEU A 61 30.45 5.44 6.24
C LEU A 61 29.17 4.85 6.82
N VAL A 62 28.15 5.69 7.04
CA VAL A 62 26.85 5.25 7.54
C VAL A 62 25.97 4.79 6.39
N ASN A 63 25.12 3.80 6.65
CA ASN A 63 24.12 3.32 5.74
C ASN A 63 22.77 3.97 6.02
N TYR A 64 22.05 4.31 4.97
CA TYR A 64 20.66 4.78 5.05
C TYR A 64 19.75 3.77 4.36
N PRO A 65 18.96 2.99 5.14
CA PRO A 65 18.02 2.04 4.60
C PRO A 65 16.83 2.76 3.93
N LEU A 66 16.03 2.02 3.20
CA LEU A 66 14.66 2.42 2.91
C LEU A 66 13.85 2.27 4.20
N ASP A 67 13.74 3.35 4.93
CA ASP A 67 13.06 3.41 6.22
C ASP A 67 11.54 3.22 6.07
N SER A 68 10.92 2.71 7.13
CA SER A 68 9.46 2.65 7.21
C SER A 68 8.93 3.29 8.49
N ARG A 69 7.69 3.70 8.43
CA ARG A 69 6.93 4.25 9.56
C ARG A 69 5.52 3.72 9.50
N ILE A 70 4.95 3.46 10.66
CA ILE A 70 3.59 2.98 10.77
C ILE A 70 2.84 3.77 11.83
N GLY A 71 1.59 4.08 11.54
CA GLY A 71 0.68 4.73 12.48
C GLY A 71 -0.65 4.00 12.54
N VAL A 72 -1.24 4.00 13.73
CA VAL A 72 -2.55 3.39 14.01
C VAL A 72 -3.38 4.34 14.83
N GLY A 73 -4.68 4.40 14.57
CA GLY A 73 -5.60 5.29 15.27
C GLY A 73 -5.59 6.71 14.72
N GLY A 74 -6.18 7.62 15.47
CA GLY A 74 -6.42 8.99 15.05
C GLY A 74 -7.84 9.20 14.55
N ASP A 75 -8.21 10.43 14.33
CA ASP A 75 -9.57 10.86 14.03
C ASP A 75 -9.86 11.02 12.53
N GLY A 76 -8.93 10.66 11.69
CA GLY A 76 -9.05 10.89 10.26
C GLY A 76 -8.79 12.34 9.84
N THR A 77 -8.39 13.21 10.76
CA THR A 77 -7.85 14.53 10.43
C THR A 77 -6.42 14.41 9.93
N ASN A 78 -5.84 15.51 9.49
CA ASN A 78 -4.47 15.54 9.01
C ASN A 78 -3.43 15.58 10.15
N ASN A 79 -3.78 15.25 11.37
CA ASN A 79 -2.90 15.35 12.52
C ASN A 79 -2.85 14.07 13.34
N TRP A 80 -1.87 13.22 13.06
CA TRP A 80 -1.65 11.99 13.81
C TRP A 80 -1.32 12.23 15.28
N ASN A 81 -0.72 13.35 15.60
CA ASN A 81 -0.27 13.63 16.97
C ASN A 81 -1.44 13.89 17.92
N THR A 82 -2.64 14.12 17.39
CA THR A 82 -3.81 14.41 18.20
C THR A 82 -4.43 13.13 18.77
N ASN A 83 -4.68 12.13 17.93
CA ASN A 83 -5.41 10.93 18.32
C ASN A 83 -4.78 9.64 17.79
N GLY A 84 -3.65 9.72 17.11
CA GLY A 84 -2.95 8.59 16.54
C GLY A 84 -1.59 8.35 17.16
N VAL A 85 -1.14 7.12 17.12
CA VAL A 85 0.20 6.71 17.54
C VAL A 85 0.96 6.19 16.32
N ARG A 86 2.22 6.56 16.21
CA ARG A 86 3.13 6.09 15.17
C ARG A 86 4.38 5.46 15.76
N VAL A 87 4.95 4.55 15.02
CA VAL A 87 6.28 4.00 15.27
C VAL A 87 7.20 4.41 14.13
N THR A 88 8.30 5.04 14.48
CA THR A 88 9.36 5.42 13.55
C THR A 88 10.38 4.30 13.50
N ASN A 89 10.73 3.84 12.31
CA ASN A 89 11.64 2.70 12.14
C ASN A 89 11.26 1.57 13.11
N PRO A 90 10.08 0.97 12.94
CA PRO A 90 9.53 0.05 13.94
C PRO A 90 10.46 -1.13 14.14
N THR A 91 10.93 -1.31 15.38
CA THR A 91 11.69 -2.51 15.71
C THR A 91 10.75 -3.68 15.79
N MET A 92 11.00 -4.69 14.97
CA MET A 92 10.25 -5.92 15.02
C MET A 92 10.74 -6.81 16.18
N THR A 93 9.79 -7.42 16.86
CA THR A 93 10.04 -8.53 17.77
C THR A 93 9.60 -9.84 17.13
N ASN A 94 10.04 -10.97 17.66
CA ASN A 94 9.70 -12.31 17.13
C ASN A 94 9.97 -12.44 15.62
N GLN A 95 11.09 -11.89 15.16
CA GLN A 95 11.42 -11.91 13.75
C GLN A 95 11.71 -13.33 13.25
N VAL A 96 11.19 -13.61 12.07
CA VAL A 96 11.42 -14.83 11.31
C VAL A 96 11.87 -14.43 9.91
N PHE A 97 12.88 -15.14 9.41
CA PHE A 97 13.38 -15.00 8.05
C PHE A 97 13.14 -16.30 7.31
N ASP A 98 12.49 -16.22 6.17
CA ASP A 98 12.39 -17.32 5.23
C ASP A 98 13.19 -16.98 3.97
N THR A 99 14.22 -17.76 3.74
CA THR A 99 15.11 -17.66 2.58
C THR A 99 15.02 -18.90 1.70
N SER A 100 14.01 -19.73 1.89
CA SER A 100 13.85 -20.98 1.15
C SER A 100 13.71 -20.79 -0.37
N SER A 101 13.19 -19.62 -0.76
CA SER A 101 13.05 -19.22 -2.17
C SER A 101 14.14 -18.25 -2.64
N PHE A 102 15.23 -18.13 -1.89
CA PHE A 102 16.35 -17.24 -2.22
C PHE A 102 17.60 -18.06 -2.51
N SER A 103 18.20 -17.82 -3.65
CA SER A 103 19.36 -18.54 -4.14
C SER A 103 20.61 -17.65 -4.13
N VAL A 104 21.76 -18.23 -3.77
CA VAL A 104 23.07 -17.58 -3.91
C VAL A 104 23.96 -18.48 -4.76
N VAL A 105 24.33 -18.01 -5.95
CA VAL A 105 25.12 -18.76 -6.91
C VAL A 105 26.25 -17.87 -7.45
N GLY A 106 27.51 -18.26 -7.23
CA GLY A 106 28.67 -17.51 -7.76
C GLY A 106 28.78 -16.08 -7.24
N GLY A 107 28.27 -15.77 -6.05
CA GLY A 107 28.26 -14.42 -5.47
C GLY A 107 27.10 -13.55 -5.91
N ILE A 108 26.20 -14.08 -6.75
CA ILE A 108 24.96 -13.42 -7.17
C ILE A 108 23.80 -14.05 -6.41
N SER A 109 22.89 -13.22 -5.93
CA SER A 109 21.73 -13.62 -5.15
C SER A 109 20.43 -13.17 -5.85
N TYR A 110 19.44 -14.05 -5.91
CA TYR A 110 18.13 -13.75 -6.49
C TYR A 110 17.05 -14.63 -5.87
N GLY A 111 15.81 -14.26 -6.09
CA GLY A 111 14.64 -14.92 -5.51
C GLY A 111 13.96 -14.06 -4.45
N THR A 112 13.30 -14.69 -3.50
CA THR A 112 12.50 -14.01 -2.49
C THR A 112 13.02 -14.27 -1.08
N ILE A 113 13.20 -13.18 -0.31
CA ILE A 113 13.42 -13.22 1.14
C ILE A 113 12.16 -12.70 1.81
N ILE A 114 11.58 -13.48 2.73
CA ILE A 114 10.46 -13.06 3.54
C ILE A 114 10.95 -12.71 4.95
N VAL A 115 10.63 -11.50 5.38
CA VAL A 115 10.90 -11.00 6.73
C VAL A 115 9.58 -10.74 7.41
N LYS A 116 9.36 -11.42 8.51
CA LYS A 116 8.14 -11.33 9.29
C LYS A 116 8.46 -11.02 10.75
N GLY A 117 7.70 -10.15 11.38
CA GLY A 117 7.85 -9.85 12.78
C GLY A 117 6.65 -9.09 13.35
N GLU A 118 6.63 -8.95 14.67
CA GLU A 118 5.58 -8.24 15.38
C GLU A 118 6.02 -6.82 15.72
N ILE A 119 5.10 -5.88 15.59
CA ILE A 119 5.26 -4.50 16.01
C ILE A 119 4.10 -4.08 16.90
N THR A 120 4.37 -3.17 17.83
CA THR A 120 3.35 -2.58 18.70
C THR A 120 3.26 -1.09 18.47
N VAL A 121 2.06 -0.59 18.19
CA VAL A 121 1.78 0.83 17.98
C VAL A 121 0.63 1.23 18.91
N GLY A 122 0.95 1.90 20.00
CA GLY A 122 -0.02 2.15 21.07
C GLY A 122 -0.51 0.84 21.68
N THR A 123 -1.80 0.56 21.57
CA THR A 123 -2.42 -0.70 22.02
C THR A 123 -2.58 -1.71 20.89
N ALA A 124 -2.34 -1.32 19.65
CA ALA A 124 -2.43 -2.22 18.52
C ALA A 124 -1.19 -3.09 18.41
N ARG A 125 -1.40 -4.38 18.20
CA ARG A 125 -0.35 -5.34 17.87
C ARG A 125 -0.53 -5.78 16.43
N LEU A 126 0.49 -5.57 15.63
CA LEU A 126 0.48 -5.87 14.21
C LEU A 126 1.61 -6.87 13.89
N GLU A 127 1.36 -7.75 12.95
CA GLU A 127 2.37 -8.55 12.31
C GLU A 127 2.69 -7.88 10.96
N LEU A 128 3.95 -7.53 10.75
CA LEU A 128 4.44 -6.98 9.51
C LEU A 128 5.24 -8.05 8.77
N THR A 129 4.90 -8.29 7.52
CA THR A 129 5.63 -9.18 6.63
C THR A 129 6.07 -8.40 5.39
N ASN A 130 7.36 -8.42 5.09
CA ASN A 130 7.92 -7.90 3.85
C ASN A 130 8.52 -9.07 3.06
N ALA A 131 8.03 -9.29 1.84
CA ALA A 131 8.60 -10.23 0.88
C ALA A 131 9.38 -9.43 -0.18
N TYR A 132 10.71 -9.50 -0.10
CA TYR A 132 11.63 -8.85 -1.04
C TYR A 132 11.95 -9.81 -2.16
N THR A 133 11.50 -9.54 -3.36
CA THR A 133 11.79 -10.32 -4.56
C THR A 133 12.74 -9.56 -5.46
N ILE A 134 13.90 -10.16 -5.74
CA ILE A 134 14.89 -9.62 -6.66
C ILE A 134 15.15 -10.64 -7.75
N GLY A 135 14.91 -10.26 -9.00
CA GLY A 135 15.18 -11.09 -10.17
C GLY A 135 16.67 -11.13 -10.52
N GLN A 136 17.12 -12.20 -11.13
CA GLN A 136 18.46 -12.28 -11.67
C GLN A 136 18.63 -11.22 -12.78
N ASN A 137 19.66 -10.38 -12.67
CA ASN A 137 19.96 -9.29 -13.61
C ASN A 137 18.88 -8.20 -13.75
N ARG A 138 17.96 -8.09 -12.81
CA ARG A 138 16.96 -7.00 -12.78
C ARG A 138 17.51 -5.79 -12.04
N ASN A 139 17.16 -4.60 -12.52
CA ASN A 139 17.55 -3.32 -11.93
C ASN A 139 16.52 -2.80 -10.91
N PHE A 140 15.70 -3.69 -10.35
CA PHE A 140 14.71 -3.36 -9.35
C PHE A 140 14.52 -4.47 -8.32
N VAL A 141 13.98 -4.10 -7.18
CA VAL A 141 13.39 -4.98 -6.19
C VAL A 141 11.89 -4.74 -6.14
N GLN A 142 11.13 -5.83 -6.14
CA GLN A 142 9.70 -5.83 -5.82
C GLN A 142 9.54 -6.17 -4.35
N VAL A 143 8.65 -5.47 -3.66
CA VAL A 143 8.36 -5.72 -2.25
C VAL A 143 6.86 -5.85 -2.04
N MET A 144 6.42 -6.99 -1.56
CA MET A 144 5.06 -7.15 -1.04
C MET A 144 5.09 -6.97 0.47
N THR A 145 4.39 -5.95 0.96
CA THR A 145 4.21 -5.68 2.37
C THR A 145 2.82 -6.09 2.81
N THR A 146 2.74 -6.94 3.83
CA THR A 146 1.47 -7.38 4.45
C THR A 146 1.44 -6.94 5.90
N ILE A 147 0.34 -6.34 6.33
CA ILE A 147 0.08 -5.94 7.70
C ILE A 147 -1.13 -6.72 8.20
N LYS A 148 -0.95 -7.47 9.29
CA LYS A 148 -2.01 -8.27 9.94
C LYS A 148 -2.25 -7.76 11.35
N ASN A 149 -3.51 -7.62 11.72
CA ASN A 149 -3.88 -7.33 13.10
C ASN A 149 -3.84 -8.60 13.96
N ILE A 150 -2.86 -8.70 14.84
CA ILE A 150 -2.71 -9.80 15.82
C ILE A 150 -3.08 -9.35 17.24
N GLY A 151 -3.68 -8.17 17.37
CA GLY A 151 -4.15 -7.61 18.64
C GLY A 151 -5.50 -8.18 19.06
N LEU A 152 -6.04 -7.61 20.13
CA LEU A 152 -7.32 -8.02 20.73
C LEU A 152 -8.49 -7.08 20.40
N ALA A 153 -8.24 -6.07 19.57
CA ALA A 153 -9.24 -5.11 19.11
C ALA A 153 -8.98 -4.76 17.65
N GLN A 154 -9.99 -4.23 16.97
CA GLN A 154 -9.84 -3.72 15.61
C GLN A 154 -8.77 -2.62 15.57
N ALA A 155 -7.87 -2.70 14.60
CA ALA A 155 -6.92 -1.65 14.29
C ALA A 155 -7.50 -0.74 13.19
N THR A 156 -7.56 0.56 13.46
CA THR A 156 -8.20 1.54 12.58
C THR A 156 -7.25 2.66 12.19
N ASN A 157 -7.53 3.33 11.08
CA ASN A 157 -6.69 4.42 10.57
C ASN A 157 -5.21 4.02 10.49
N ILE A 158 -4.94 2.86 9.91
CA ILE A 158 -3.57 2.37 9.75
C ILE A 158 -2.94 3.08 8.55
N ARG A 159 -1.72 3.55 8.73
CA ARG A 159 -0.93 4.27 7.72
C ARG A 159 0.47 3.73 7.69
N TYR A 160 0.95 3.47 6.51
CA TYR A 160 2.30 3.00 6.29
C TYR A 160 3.06 3.98 5.40
N TRP A 161 4.30 4.25 5.77
CA TRP A 161 5.23 5.05 5.01
C TRP A 161 6.50 4.24 4.79
N VAL A 162 7.03 4.34 3.57
CA VAL A 162 8.35 3.80 3.23
C VAL A 162 9.08 4.79 2.34
N GLY A 163 10.38 4.92 2.51
CA GLY A 163 11.20 5.84 1.71
C GLY A 163 12.56 6.10 2.35
N THR A 164 13.12 7.24 2.04
CA THR A 164 14.46 7.62 2.53
C THR A 164 14.44 8.95 3.26
N ARG A 165 15.41 9.15 4.12
CA ARG A 165 15.65 10.43 4.82
C ARG A 165 16.44 11.42 4.00
N ASP A 166 17.11 10.93 2.97
CA ASP A 166 18.02 11.66 2.12
C ASP A 166 17.82 11.18 0.68
N ASP A 167 17.94 12.05 -0.30
CA ASP A 167 17.62 11.76 -1.69
C ASP A 167 18.87 11.71 -2.60
N PHE A 168 20.04 11.49 -2.02
CA PHE A 168 21.28 11.39 -2.75
C PHE A 168 21.23 10.35 -3.87
N VAL A 169 21.57 10.77 -5.07
CA VAL A 169 21.70 9.91 -6.23
C VAL A 169 22.69 10.52 -7.23
N GLY A 170 23.47 9.70 -7.91
CA GLY A 170 24.40 10.17 -8.94
C GLY A 170 25.48 11.13 -8.43
N GLY A 171 25.86 11.00 -7.17
CA GLY A 171 26.89 11.86 -6.60
C GLY A 171 26.41 13.24 -6.16
N THR A 172 25.11 13.50 -6.06
CA THR A 172 24.52 14.79 -5.66
C THR A 172 23.34 14.64 -4.69
N ASP A 173 23.22 15.63 -3.77
CA ASP A 173 22.07 15.81 -2.88
C ASP A 173 20.96 16.67 -3.51
N GLN A 174 21.07 17.00 -4.78
CA GLN A 174 20.12 17.87 -5.47
C GLN A 174 19.55 17.19 -6.73
N PRO A 175 19.00 15.99 -6.64
CA PRO A 175 18.35 15.38 -7.78
C PRO A 175 17.03 16.08 -8.10
N THR A 176 16.60 15.94 -9.35
CA THR A 176 15.25 16.35 -9.75
C THR A 176 14.28 15.22 -9.42
N LYS A 177 13.27 15.52 -8.64
CA LYS A 177 12.18 14.62 -8.25
C LYS A 177 10.91 15.02 -8.96
N VAL A 178 10.28 14.08 -9.65
CA VAL A 178 9.02 14.29 -10.39
C VAL A 178 7.99 13.25 -9.98
N ARG A 179 6.84 13.70 -9.55
CA ARG A 179 5.69 12.84 -9.23
C ARG A 179 4.92 12.48 -10.50
N GLY A 180 4.51 11.21 -10.62
CA GLY A 180 3.82 10.71 -11.80
C GLY A 180 3.14 9.36 -11.58
N ASN A 181 2.75 8.76 -12.67
CA ASN A 181 2.20 7.41 -12.74
C ASN A 181 2.92 6.63 -13.85
N LEU A 182 2.74 5.32 -13.89
CA LEU A 182 3.11 4.52 -15.04
C LEU A 182 1.87 4.30 -15.90
N ASN A 183 2.01 4.50 -17.19
CA ASN A 183 0.96 4.31 -18.17
C ASN A 183 1.59 3.64 -19.41
N ASP A 184 1.07 2.47 -19.79
CA ASP A 184 1.58 1.66 -20.89
C ASP A 184 3.12 1.50 -20.89
N GLY A 185 3.70 1.20 -19.72
CA GLY A 185 5.16 1.03 -19.56
C GLY A 185 5.95 2.33 -19.41
N ALA A 186 5.37 3.50 -19.63
CA ALA A 186 6.05 4.78 -19.57
C ALA A 186 5.72 5.60 -18.32
N PHE A 187 6.67 6.39 -17.85
CA PHE A 187 6.44 7.35 -16.78
C PHE A 187 5.77 8.62 -17.31
N GLU A 188 4.63 8.97 -16.73
CA GLU A 188 3.90 10.19 -17.02
C GLU A 188 3.80 11.07 -15.76
N ALA A 189 4.31 12.31 -15.86
CA ALA A 189 4.21 13.27 -14.76
C ALA A 189 2.74 13.68 -14.54
N ILE A 190 2.33 13.81 -13.28
CA ILE A 190 1.04 14.39 -12.94
C ILE A 190 1.03 15.90 -13.29
N THR A 191 -0.14 16.45 -13.57
CA THR A 191 -0.28 17.85 -13.98
C THR A 191 -0.84 18.74 -12.88
N VAL A 192 -1.45 18.14 -11.85
CA VAL A 192 -2.03 18.85 -10.70
C VAL A 192 -1.46 18.26 -9.41
N SER A 193 -1.01 19.12 -8.49
CA SER A 193 -0.35 18.70 -7.24
C SER A 193 -1.21 17.84 -6.32
N SER A 194 -2.55 17.94 -6.45
CA SER A 194 -3.51 17.11 -5.71
C SER A 194 -3.80 15.75 -6.35
N GLN A 195 -3.28 15.50 -7.57
CA GLN A 195 -3.41 14.17 -8.16
C GLN A 195 -2.57 13.15 -7.39
N ARG A 196 -3.09 11.93 -7.34
CA ARG A 196 -2.34 10.77 -6.86
C ARG A 196 -1.14 10.54 -7.77
N ALA A 197 0.00 10.25 -7.18
CA ALA A 197 1.21 9.84 -7.86
C ALA A 197 1.61 8.43 -7.41
N ALA A 198 1.36 7.44 -8.23
CA ALA A 198 1.80 6.07 -7.96
C ALA A 198 3.32 5.92 -8.07
N ALA A 199 3.96 6.78 -8.84
CA ALA A 199 5.37 6.76 -9.12
C ALA A 199 6.06 8.06 -8.73
N LEU A 200 7.33 7.96 -8.38
CA LEU A 200 8.27 9.07 -8.26
C LEU A 200 9.51 8.74 -9.08
N ARG A 201 9.81 9.57 -10.06
CA ARG A 201 11.05 9.53 -10.83
C ARG A 201 12.03 10.53 -10.24
N ILE A 202 13.22 10.08 -9.92
CA ILE A 202 14.30 10.89 -9.34
C ILE A 202 15.48 10.80 -10.28
N THR A 203 15.98 11.92 -10.78
CA THR A 203 17.02 11.93 -11.80
C THR A 203 18.10 12.94 -11.53
N THR A 204 19.30 12.61 -11.98
CA THR A 204 20.44 13.52 -12.16
C THR A 204 20.81 13.57 -13.64
N ILE A 205 21.99 14.12 -13.96
CA ILE A 205 22.48 14.17 -15.35
C ILE A 205 22.89 12.78 -15.88
N SER A 206 23.09 11.79 -15.00
CA SER A 206 23.67 10.50 -15.39
C SER A 206 22.93 9.28 -14.80
N GLU A 207 22.07 9.47 -13.83
CA GLU A 207 21.51 8.37 -13.05
C GLU A 207 20.06 8.66 -12.67
N GLY A 208 19.30 7.60 -12.44
CA GLY A 208 17.92 7.75 -12.01
C GLY A 208 17.39 6.61 -11.13
N ILE A 209 16.34 6.94 -10.39
CA ILE A 209 15.59 6.04 -9.54
C ILE A 209 14.12 6.10 -9.93
N LEU A 210 13.45 4.96 -9.92
CA LEU A 210 11.99 4.85 -9.86
C LEU A 210 11.58 4.30 -8.51
N PHE A 211 10.66 4.99 -7.84
CA PHE A 211 9.96 4.50 -6.66
C PHE A 211 8.47 4.43 -6.98
N PHE A 212 7.90 3.23 -6.99
CA PHE A 212 6.58 2.97 -7.57
C PHE A 212 5.74 2.05 -6.69
N THR A 213 4.43 2.26 -6.67
CA THR A 213 3.47 1.33 -6.06
C THR A 213 2.30 1.08 -6.98
N THR A 214 1.88 -0.15 -7.02
CA THR A 214 0.66 -0.58 -7.70
C THR A 214 -0.60 -0.26 -6.90
N SER A 215 -0.49 -0.02 -5.58
CA SER A 215 -1.63 0.24 -4.72
C SER A 215 -2.34 1.56 -5.06
N MET A 216 -3.63 1.51 -5.37
CA MET A 216 -4.47 2.70 -5.56
C MET A 216 -4.57 3.58 -4.31
N ARG A 217 -4.25 3.04 -3.14
CA ARG A 217 -4.21 3.76 -1.86
C ARG A 217 -2.85 4.39 -1.57
N GLY A 218 -1.90 4.21 -2.48
CA GLY A 218 -0.54 4.74 -2.38
C GLY A 218 -0.41 6.11 -3.05
N ASN A 219 0.45 6.94 -2.50
CA ASN A 219 0.80 8.24 -3.04
C ASN A 219 2.27 8.55 -2.75
N ASN A 220 3.06 8.84 -3.77
CA ASN A 220 4.44 9.27 -3.62
C ASN A 220 4.53 10.76 -3.38
N VAL A 221 5.39 11.14 -2.45
CA VAL A 221 5.67 12.53 -2.08
C VAL A 221 7.16 12.76 -1.94
N HIS A 222 7.57 13.99 -2.08
CA HIS A 222 8.91 14.46 -1.80
C HIS A 222 8.87 15.85 -1.16
N GLY A 223 9.94 16.25 -0.48
CA GLY A 223 10.01 17.54 0.18
C GLY A 223 11.43 17.85 0.65
N PRO A 224 11.63 19.10 1.14
CA PRO A 224 12.89 19.53 1.75
C PRO A 224 13.05 18.82 3.07
N TYR A 225 13.74 17.89 3.35
CA TYR A 225 13.84 17.07 4.56
C TYR A 225 12.64 16.13 4.80
N SER A 226 12.92 14.93 4.67
CA SER A 226 12.24 13.75 5.15
C SER A 226 10.71 13.87 5.32
N PRO A 227 9.94 13.66 4.26
CA PRO A 227 8.50 13.39 4.43
C PRO A 227 8.26 12.24 5.40
N LEU A 228 9.23 11.33 5.54
CA LEU A 228 9.24 10.29 6.55
C LEU A 228 9.42 10.82 7.96
N GLU A 229 10.24 11.83 8.19
CA GLU A 229 10.47 12.35 9.54
C GLU A 229 9.31 13.19 10.02
N ASN A 230 8.55 13.75 9.12
CA ASN A 230 7.41 14.59 9.44
C ASN A 230 6.06 14.10 8.86
N PRO A 231 5.73 12.80 8.93
CA PRO A 231 4.43 12.32 8.50
C PRO A 231 3.30 12.79 9.42
N SER A 232 3.65 13.46 10.52
CA SER A 232 2.73 13.88 11.57
C SER A 232 1.77 14.97 11.16
N THR A 233 2.12 15.74 10.15
CA THR A 233 1.30 16.88 9.73
C THR A 233 0.25 16.50 8.70
N ASN A 234 0.38 15.32 8.10
CA ASN A 234 -0.52 14.90 7.03
C ASN A 234 -0.71 13.38 7.02
N ILE A 235 -1.89 12.95 7.41
CA ILE A 235 -2.28 11.54 7.43
C ILE A 235 -2.45 10.99 6.02
N ASP A 236 -2.89 11.85 5.12
CA ASP A 236 -3.17 11.52 3.73
C ASP A 236 -2.69 12.72 2.90
N PRO A 237 -1.45 12.69 2.41
CA PRO A 237 -0.89 13.83 1.71
C PRO A 237 -1.69 14.12 0.45
N SER A 238 -2.60 15.09 0.56
CA SER A 238 -3.50 15.49 -0.51
C SER A 238 -2.84 16.41 -1.53
N THR A 239 -1.72 17.04 -1.15
CA THR A 239 -0.96 17.92 -2.02
C THR A 239 0.52 17.78 -1.73
N ALA A 240 1.32 17.76 -2.79
CA ALA A 240 2.77 17.85 -2.71
C ALA A 240 3.28 18.50 -4.00
N PRO A 241 4.47 19.11 -4.02
CA PRO A 241 5.05 19.62 -5.25
C PRO A 241 5.06 18.55 -6.33
N ILE A 242 4.80 18.92 -7.58
CA ILE A 242 4.89 17.99 -8.73
C ILE A 242 6.37 17.70 -9.01
N THR A 243 7.17 18.74 -9.02
CA THR A 243 8.61 18.69 -9.31
C THR A 243 9.39 19.52 -8.31
N SER A 244 10.53 19.03 -7.90
CA SER A 244 11.54 19.82 -7.17
C SER A 244 12.95 19.37 -7.55
N THR A 245 13.90 20.31 -7.49
CA THR A 245 15.33 20.04 -7.61
C THR A 245 15.98 20.68 -6.39
N ASN A 246 16.29 19.87 -5.40
CA ASN A 246 16.80 20.31 -4.10
C ASN A 246 17.33 19.13 -3.31
N ASP A 247 18.15 19.39 -2.31
CA ASP A 247 18.46 18.48 -1.22
C ASP A 247 17.18 18.25 -0.41
N GLY A 248 16.83 16.98 -0.19
CA GLY A 248 15.59 16.62 0.47
C GLY A 248 15.44 15.14 0.73
N SER A 249 14.24 14.66 0.54
CA SER A 249 13.90 13.26 0.74
C SER A 249 12.63 12.89 -0.04
N TYR A 250 12.34 11.60 -0.09
CA TYR A 250 11.12 11.10 -0.70
C TYR A 250 10.55 9.90 0.05
N SER A 251 9.26 9.73 -0.09
CA SER A 251 8.57 8.59 0.50
C SER A 251 7.26 8.26 -0.22
N MET A 252 6.83 7.05 -0.01
CA MET A 252 5.53 6.55 -0.39
C MET A 252 4.65 6.45 0.85
N PHE A 253 3.46 6.98 0.76
CA PHE A 253 2.41 6.86 1.77
C PHE A 253 1.36 5.87 1.27
N ILE A 254 0.94 4.95 2.13
CA ILE A 254 -0.11 3.98 1.83
C ILE A 254 -1.09 3.92 2.99
N ARG A 255 -2.37 4.12 2.67
CA ARG A 255 -3.46 3.91 3.61
C ARG A 255 -3.84 2.43 3.62
N ILE A 256 -3.77 1.85 4.80
CA ILE A 256 -4.18 0.46 5.05
C ILE A 256 -5.65 0.46 5.47
N ASN A 257 -6.39 -0.59 5.10
CA ASN A 257 -7.75 -0.80 5.56
C ASN A 257 -7.83 -0.91 7.09
N ASN A 258 -9.00 -0.68 7.66
CA ASN A 258 -9.23 -1.04 9.05
C ASN A 258 -9.22 -2.57 9.14
N LEU A 259 -8.43 -3.10 10.09
CA LEU A 259 -8.25 -4.55 10.21
C LEU A 259 -8.96 -5.06 11.45
N ALA A 260 -9.94 -5.93 11.28
CA ALA A 260 -10.48 -6.72 12.37
C ALA A 260 -9.41 -7.65 12.96
N ILE A 261 -9.73 -8.34 14.05
CA ILE A 261 -8.79 -9.29 14.68
C ILE A 261 -8.48 -10.42 13.69
N ASN A 262 -7.20 -10.67 13.46
CA ASN A 262 -6.62 -11.63 12.49
C ASN A 262 -6.80 -11.27 11.01
N GLU A 263 -7.41 -10.15 10.69
CA GLU A 263 -7.47 -9.64 9.32
C GLU A 263 -6.15 -9.04 8.88
N SER A 264 -5.87 -9.11 7.58
CA SER A 264 -4.66 -8.57 6.96
C SER A 264 -4.98 -7.76 5.72
N ASP A 265 -4.05 -6.88 5.37
CA ASP A 265 -4.09 -6.09 4.14
C ASP A 265 -2.67 -6.05 3.55
N SER A 266 -2.57 -6.03 2.23
CA SER A 266 -1.30 -6.09 1.53
C SER A 266 -1.21 -5.04 0.43
N PHE A 267 0.02 -4.71 0.06
CA PHE A 267 0.31 -3.84 -1.08
C PHE A 267 1.69 -4.15 -1.64
N VAL A 268 1.92 -3.79 -2.90
CA VAL A 268 3.18 -3.99 -3.59
C VAL A 268 3.81 -2.66 -3.95
N TRP A 269 5.13 -2.59 -3.82
CA TRP A 269 5.93 -1.46 -4.23
C TRP A 269 7.26 -1.90 -4.83
N TYR A 270 7.87 -1.02 -5.61
CA TYR A 270 9.08 -1.26 -6.35
C TYR A 270 10.08 -0.15 -6.09
N TYR A 271 11.35 -0.53 -6.05
CA TYR A 271 12.48 0.38 -6.03
C TYR A 271 13.45 -0.04 -7.12
N ALA A 272 13.68 0.85 -8.08
CA ALA A 272 14.51 0.60 -9.24
C ALA A 272 15.55 1.70 -9.41
N ALA A 273 16.69 1.38 -9.98
CA ALA A 273 17.72 2.37 -10.32
C ALA A 273 18.52 1.94 -11.55
N ALA A 274 18.91 2.92 -12.35
CA ALA A 274 19.67 2.71 -13.57
C ALA A 274 20.49 3.96 -13.96
N PRO A 275 21.48 3.84 -14.90
CA PRO A 275 21.94 4.97 -15.69
C PRO A 275 20.74 5.70 -16.31
N LEU A 276 20.85 7.01 -16.49
CA LEU A 276 19.71 7.81 -16.97
C LEU A 276 19.22 7.34 -18.34
N ASP A 277 20.13 6.95 -19.22
CA ASP A 277 19.80 6.49 -20.57
C ASP A 277 19.06 5.14 -20.58
N ASP A 278 19.25 4.31 -19.53
CA ASP A 278 18.62 3.00 -19.38
C ASP A 278 17.35 3.06 -18.48
N LEU A 279 17.07 4.21 -17.87
CA LEU A 279 16.03 4.30 -16.85
C LEU A 279 14.63 4.03 -17.40
N ASP A 280 14.34 4.47 -18.61
CA ASP A 280 13.02 4.26 -19.23
C ASP A 280 12.80 2.77 -19.57
N ASP A 281 13.84 2.04 -19.97
CA ASP A 281 13.78 0.57 -20.16
C ASP A 281 13.52 -0.15 -18.84
N VAL A 282 14.14 0.31 -17.75
CA VAL A 282 13.90 -0.25 -16.41
C VAL A 282 12.50 0.08 -15.89
N ILE A 283 11.96 1.25 -16.22
CA ILE A 283 10.57 1.62 -15.91
C ILE A 283 9.59 0.68 -16.62
N ASP A 284 9.82 0.38 -17.89
CA ASP A 284 9.02 -0.56 -18.67
C ASP A 284 9.10 -1.98 -18.08
N GLU A 285 10.31 -2.45 -17.70
CA GLU A 285 10.47 -3.72 -17.00
C GLU A 285 9.72 -3.78 -15.67
N VAL A 286 9.67 -2.69 -14.91
CA VAL A 286 8.89 -2.62 -13.66
C VAL A 286 7.40 -2.67 -13.97
N ALA A 287 6.94 -1.95 -14.98
CA ALA A 287 5.55 -1.98 -15.40
C ALA A 287 5.12 -3.38 -15.81
N ASP A 288 5.88 -4.03 -16.68
CA ASP A 288 5.63 -5.41 -17.12
C ASP A 288 5.61 -6.38 -15.94
N SER A 289 6.61 -6.30 -15.05
CA SER A 289 6.65 -7.13 -13.84
C SER A 289 5.44 -6.90 -12.95
N SER A 290 4.90 -5.70 -12.95
CA SER A 290 3.69 -5.37 -12.18
C SER A 290 2.45 -6.02 -12.76
N LEU A 291 2.39 -6.25 -14.06
CA LEU A 291 1.29 -6.94 -14.75
C LEU A 291 1.27 -8.46 -14.53
N GLU A 292 2.41 -9.05 -14.19
CA GLU A 292 2.53 -10.48 -13.85
C GLU A 292 2.04 -10.80 -12.43
N ASN A 293 1.60 -9.80 -11.66
CA ASN A 293 1.10 -9.98 -10.31
C ASN A 293 -0.43 -10.00 -10.29
N ASP A 294 -0.99 -10.48 -9.22
CA ASP A 294 -2.39 -10.42 -8.86
C ASP A 294 -2.52 -9.53 -7.62
N TRP A 295 -2.90 -8.27 -7.82
CA TRP A 295 -2.83 -7.25 -6.76
C TRP A 295 -3.97 -7.30 -5.76
N ASP A 296 -5.14 -7.75 -6.19
CA ASP A 296 -6.31 -7.86 -5.33
C ASP A 296 -6.57 -9.30 -4.86
N MET A 297 -5.72 -10.24 -5.34
CA MET A 297 -5.73 -11.65 -4.96
C MET A 297 -7.03 -12.36 -5.33
N ASP A 298 -7.59 -12.06 -6.47
CA ASP A 298 -8.79 -12.72 -7.01
C ASP A 298 -8.48 -13.91 -7.92
N GLY A 299 -7.20 -14.15 -8.20
CA GLY A 299 -6.71 -15.25 -9.03
C GLY A 299 -6.50 -14.88 -10.49
N ILE A 300 -6.71 -13.62 -10.87
CA ILE A 300 -6.46 -13.10 -12.22
C ILE A 300 -5.23 -12.19 -12.17
N LEU A 301 -4.28 -12.44 -13.07
CA LEU A 301 -3.10 -11.59 -13.19
C LEU A 301 -3.49 -10.21 -13.71
N ASN A 302 -2.89 -9.14 -13.19
CA ASN A 302 -3.25 -7.76 -13.53
C ASN A 302 -3.25 -7.46 -15.03
N GLY A 303 -2.37 -8.10 -15.80
CA GLY A 303 -2.34 -7.96 -17.26
C GLY A 303 -3.53 -8.62 -17.99
N MET A 304 -4.34 -9.41 -17.28
CA MET A 304 -5.56 -10.05 -17.78
C MET A 304 -6.81 -9.62 -17.00
N ASP A 305 -6.63 -8.71 -16.05
CA ASP A 305 -7.63 -8.24 -15.11
C ASP A 305 -8.12 -6.85 -15.53
N ASP A 306 -9.41 -6.76 -15.84
CA ASP A 306 -10.05 -5.48 -16.18
C ASP A 306 -10.22 -4.57 -14.95
N CYS A 307 -10.11 -5.14 -13.73
CA CYS A 307 -10.26 -4.42 -12.46
C CYS A 307 -9.13 -4.73 -11.46
N PRO A 308 -7.84 -4.58 -11.80
CA PRO A 308 -6.68 -5.15 -11.10
C PRO A 308 -6.45 -4.63 -9.67
N TYR A 309 -7.35 -3.83 -9.15
CA TYR A 309 -7.32 -3.27 -7.80
C TYR A 309 -8.56 -3.60 -6.98
N THR A 310 -9.48 -4.37 -7.55
CA THR A 310 -10.79 -4.62 -6.93
C THR A 310 -11.15 -6.07 -7.12
N ARG A 311 -10.90 -6.86 -6.08
CA ARG A 311 -11.16 -8.29 -6.09
C ARG A 311 -12.50 -8.62 -6.72
N GLY A 312 -12.47 -9.39 -7.78
CA GLY A 312 -13.62 -9.77 -8.56
C GLY A 312 -13.71 -11.27 -8.83
N VAL A 313 -14.25 -11.63 -9.96
CA VAL A 313 -14.45 -13.02 -10.34
C VAL A 313 -13.85 -13.30 -11.72
N PRO A 314 -13.26 -14.48 -11.95
CA PRO A 314 -12.64 -14.82 -13.23
C PRO A 314 -13.56 -14.71 -14.44
N PHE A 315 -14.85 -14.94 -14.26
CA PHE A 315 -15.85 -14.85 -15.33
C PHE A 315 -16.04 -13.42 -15.85
N LEU A 316 -15.73 -12.39 -15.05
CA LEU A 316 -15.76 -10.98 -15.42
C LEU A 316 -14.35 -10.40 -15.60
N ASN A 317 -13.37 -11.23 -15.95
CA ASN A 317 -11.98 -10.83 -16.10
C ASN A 317 -11.46 -10.05 -14.88
N GLY A 318 -11.71 -10.54 -13.68
CA GLY A 318 -11.25 -9.90 -12.46
C GLY A 318 -12.13 -8.74 -11.95
N CYS A 319 -13.22 -8.40 -12.61
CA CYS A 319 -14.11 -7.39 -12.10
C CYS A 319 -15.17 -7.96 -11.15
N PRO A 320 -15.54 -7.24 -10.09
CA PRO A 320 -16.65 -7.61 -9.23
C PRO A 320 -17.98 -7.42 -9.94
N TRP A 321 -19.01 -8.15 -9.50
CA TRP A 321 -20.36 -7.98 -10.00
C TRP A 321 -20.91 -6.59 -9.67
N ALA A 322 -21.34 -5.87 -10.71
CA ALA A 322 -22.01 -4.60 -10.52
C ALA A 322 -23.44 -4.80 -10.00
N ILE A 323 -23.79 -4.09 -8.94
CA ILE A 323 -25.12 -4.06 -8.38
C ILE A 323 -25.72 -2.66 -8.58
N ASP A 324 -26.92 -2.59 -9.13
CA ASP A 324 -27.67 -1.36 -9.21
C ASP A 324 -28.43 -1.16 -7.87
N LEU A 325 -27.90 -0.29 -7.02
CA LEU A 325 -28.46 0.04 -5.72
C LEU A 325 -29.32 1.30 -5.77
N GLY A 326 -30.51 1.20 -5.20
CA GLY A 326 -31.34 2.39 -4.98
C GLY A 326 -30.74 3.32 -3.90
N ASN A 327 -31.20 4.57 -3.86
CA ASN A 327 -30.75 5.56 -2.88
C ASN A 327 -30.99 5.12 -1.44
N ASN A 328 -30.04 5.50 -0.55
CA ASN A 328 -30.16 5.30 0.89
C ASN A 328 -31.37 6.00 1.49
N TYR A 329 -32.03 5.32 2.41
CA TYR A 329 -33.11 5.89 3.19
C TYR A 329 -32.66 6.24 4.61
N LYS A 330 -33.05 7.45 5.04
CA LYS A 330 -33.02 7.84 6.45
C LYS A 330 -34.13 7.12 7.18
N THR A 331 -33.78 6.19 8.07
CA THR A 331 -34.71 5.78 9.11
C THR A 331 -34.79 6.88 10.17
N THR A 332 -35.82 7.72 10.07
CA THR A 332 -36.17 8.57 11.21
C THR A 332 -36.98 7.69 12.15
N THR A 333 -36.30 7.09 13.17
CA THR A 333 -37.09 6.79 14.37
C THR A 333 -36.44 6.03 15.51
N THR A 334 -36.84 6.25 16.52
CA THR A 334 -36.87 5.98 17.96
C THR A 334 -37.76 4.80 18.39
N SER A 335 -37.82 3.64 17.74
CA SER A 335 -38.50 2.50 18.36
C SER A 335 -38.12 1.12 17.84
N ASN A 336 -38.00 0.20 18.79
CA ASN A 336 -37.50 -1.17 18.66
C ASN A 336 -38.40 -2.17 17.88
N THR A 337 -39.39 -1.73 17.10
CA THR A 337 -40.39 -2.60 16.44
C THR A 337 -40.33 -2.55 14.90
N VAL A 338 -39.21 -2.19 14.35
CA VAL A 338 -39.11 -1.68 12.98
C VAL A 338 -38.87 -2.78 11.92
N VAL A 339 -38.39 -3.98 12.28
CA VAL A 339 -37.91 -4.94 11.30
C VAL A 339 -39.02 -5.55 10.42
N ALA A 340 -40.13 -5.98 10.96
CA ALA A 340 -41.17 -6.65 10.17
C ALA A 340 -42.13 -5.73 9.39
N ALA A 341 -42.27 -4.47 9.82
CA ALA A 341 -43.11 -3.48 9.13
C ALA A 341 -42.35 -2.76 7.98
N ASN A 342 -41.05 -2.91 7.93
CA ASN A 342 -40.14 -2.13 7.03
C ASN A 342 -39.81 -2.82 5.72
N GLU A 343 -39.83 -4.15 5.66
CA GLU A 343 -39.51 -4.86 4.41
C GLU A 343 -40.48 -4.45 3.29
N THR A 344 -41.78 -4.44 3.54
CA THR A 344 -42.78 -3.99 2.56
C THR A 344 -42.66 -2.50 2.27
N TYR A 345 -42.34 -1.68 3.26
CA TYR A 345 -42.17 -0.24 3.10
C TYR A 345 -40.92 0.09 2.28
N PHE A 346 -39.79 -0.56 2.52
CA PHE A 346 -38.57 -0.38 1.72
C PHE A 346 -38.77 -0.85 0.29
N CYS A 347 -39.51 -1.90 0.06
CA CYS A 347 -39.81 -2.38 -1.29
C CYS A 347 -40.68 -1.40 -2.09
N GLN A 348 -41.58 -0.67 -1.44
CA GLN A 348 -42.51 0.27 -2.08
C GLN A 348 -41.93 1.67 -2.31
N LEU A 349 -40.99 2.12 -1.48
CA LEU A 349 -40.45 3.49 -1.54
C LEU A 349 -39.50 3.76 -2.72
N PHE A 350 -39.12 2.74 -3.48
CA PHE A 350 -38.01 2.79 -4.40
C PHE A 350 -38.35 3.07 -5.87
N GLU A 351 -39.60 3.33 -6.20
CA GLU A 351 -40.00 3.37 -7.61
C GLU A 351 -39.49 4.60 -8.41
N ASN A 352 -38.92 5.65 -7.79
CA ASN A 352 -38.70 6.91 -8.51
C ASN A 352 -37.43 7.72 -8.16
N ARG A 353 -36.28 7.14 -7.76
CA ARG A 353 -35.10 7.97 -7.44
C ARG A 353 -33.77 7.40 -7.96
N PHE A 354 -32.77 8.30 -8.07
CA PHE A 354 -31.46 8.12 -8.68
C PHE A 354 -30.74 6.85 -8.21
N PHE A 355 -30.12 6.14 -9.16
CA PHE A 355 -29.41 4.90 -8.94
C PHE A 355 -27.91 5.14 -8.78
N ASN A 356 -27.29 4.43 -7.84
CA ASN A 356 -25.86 4.38 -7.70
C ASN A 356 -25.42 2.93 -7.98
N THR A 357 -24.35 2.78 -8.71
CA THR A 357 -23.72 1.48 -8.93
C THR A 357 -22.83 1.17 -7.73
N ALA A 358 -22.95 -0.03 -7.20
CA ALA A 358 -22.02 -0.64 -6.26
C ALA A 358 -21.60 -2.00 -6.79
N TYR A 359 -20.66 -2.63 -6.13
CA TYR A 359 -20.12 -3.92 -6.49
C TYR A 359 -20.22 -4.87 -5.29
N HIS A 360 -20.14 -6.16 -5.48
CA HIS A 360 -20.05 -7.12 -4.39
C HIS A 360 -18.98 -8.19 -4.65
N SER A 361 -18.51 -8.82 -3.59
CA SER A 361 -17.42 -9.79 -3.61
C SER A 361 -17.84 -11.23 -3.92
N GLY A 362 -19.12 -11.49 -4.19
CA GLY A 362 -19.65 -12.85 -4.40
C GLY A 362 -19.27 -13.47 -5.73
N ASP A 363 -19.41 -14.78 -5.81
CA ASP A 363 -19.00 -15.59 -6.98
C ASP A 363 -20.05 -15.60 -8.11
N ASP A 364 -21.22 -15.01 -7.91
CA ASP A 364 -22.29 -14.95 -8.92
C ASP A 364 -22.94 -13.54 -8.99
N PRO A 365 -23.79 -13.26 -10.01
CA PRO A 365 -24.39 -11.94 -10.22
C PRO A 365 -25.30 -11.45 -9.10
N GLU A 366 -25.82 -12.36 -8.30
CA GLU A 366 -26.74 -12.05 -7.21
C GLU A 366 -25.99 -12.12 -5.88
N PRO A 367 -25.88 -11.00 -5.12
CA PRO A 367 -25.21 -11.02 -3.84
C PRO A 367 -25.83 -11.96 -2.84
N GLU A 368 -25.00 -12.64 -2.07
CA GLU A 368 -25.40 -13.56 -1.01
C GLU A 368 -25.04 -13.02 0.40
N VAL A 369 -25.59 -13.66 1.41
CA VAL A 369 -25.22 -13.39 2.80
C VAL A 369 -23.78 -13.85 3.02
N GLY A 370 -22.92 -12.93 3.45
CA GLY A 370 -21.49 -13.15 3.58
C GLY A 370 -20.65 -12.38 2.57
N ASP A 371 -21.25 -11.87 1.49
CA ASP A 371 -20.57 -11.00 0.56
C ASP A 371 -20.35 -9.60 1.13
N PHE A 372 -19.41 -8.88 0.56
CA PHE A 372 -19.13 -7.50 0.90
C PHE A 372 -19.61 -6.56 -0.19
N ILE A 373 -20.28 -5.49 0.17
CA ILE A 373 -20.60 -4.41 -0.74
C ILE A 373 -19.41 -3.48 -0.89
N ILE A 374 -18.96 -3.31 -2.11
CA ILE A 374 -17.86 -2.43 -2.53
C ILE A 374 -18.48 -1.22 -3.24
N TRP A 375 -18.36 -0.03 -2.64
CA TRP A 375 -19.06 1.16 -3.14
C TRP A 375 -18.28 1.94 -4.21
N ASN A 376 -16.97 1.85 -4.19
CA ASN A 376 -16.10 2.50 -5.16
C ASN A 376 -14.75 1.79 -5.23
N GLU A 377 -13.92 2.18 -6.18
CA GLU A 377 -12.54 1.70 -6.37
C GLU A 377 -11.64 1.79 -5.13
N ARG A 378 -12.10 2.42 -4.03
CA ARG A 378 -11.37 2.56 -2.77
C ARG A 378 -11.78 1.54 -1.71
N HIS A 379 -12.53 0.52 -2.04
CA HIS A 379 -12.98 -0.53 -1.10
C HIS A 379 -13.64 -0.02 0.19
N SER A 380 -14.26 1.14 0.14
CA SER A 380 -14.86 1.73 1.34
C SER A 380 -16.37 1.80 1.25
N PHE A 381 -17.00 1.22 2.24
CA PHE A 381 -18.42 1.48 2.49
C PHE A 381 -18.55 2.95 2.97
N PRO A 382 -19.38 3.80 2.33
CA PRO A 382 -19.40 5.22 2.65
C PRO A 382 -19.83 5.46 4.10
N GLN A 383 -19.05 6.24 4.81
CA GLN A 383 -19.37 6.70 6.17
C GLN A 383 -20.67 7.51 6.24
N SER A 384 -21.13 8.02 5.07
CA SER A 384 -22.37 8.82 4.95
C SER A 384 -23.66 8.00 4.91
N PHE A 385 -23.58 6.67 4.90
CA PHE A 385 -24.79 5.85 4.96
C PHE A 385 -25.49 5.99 6.30
N VAL A 386 -26.78 6.25 6.23
CA VAL A 386 -27.63 6.26 7.40
C VAL A 386 -27.88 4.82 7.82
N VAL A 387 -27.52 4.52 9.04
CA VAL A 387 -27.70 3.20 9.65
C VAL A 387 -28.78 3.26 10.71
N ASP A 388 -29.37 2.11 11.01
CA ASP A 388 -30.21 1.95 12.17
C ASP A 388 -29.40 2.03 13.48
N HIS A 389 -30.06 1.90 14.62
CA HIS A 389 -29.44 1.93 15.94
C HIS A 389 -28.47 0.76 16.20
N ASN A 390 -28.54 -0.30 15.41
CA ASN A 390 -27.66 -1.46 15.48
C ASN A 390 -26.45 -1.35 14.52
N GLY A 391 -26.38 -0.29 13.71
CA GLY A 391 -25.29 -0.08 12.77
C GLY A 391 -25.46 -0.76 11.42
N PHE A 392 -26.69 -1.12 11.03
CA PHE A 392 -27.00 -1.72 9.74
C PHE A 392 -27.62 -0.72 8.76
N ALA A 393 -27.21 -0.80 7.49
CA ALA A 393 -27.81 -0.09 6.38
C ALA A 393 -28.68 -1.05 5.56
N TYR A 394 -29.77 -0.55 5.04
CA TYR A 394 -30.69 -1.32 4.18
C TYR A 394 -30.62 -0.76 2.77
N MET A 395 -30.42 -1.64 1.78
CA MET A 395 -30.24 -1.28 0.37
C MET A 395 -31.10 -2.15 -0.51
N LYS A 396 -31.91 -1.55 -1.40
CA LYS A 396 -32.67 -2.32 -2.37
C LYS A 396 -31.83 -2.57 -3.63
N MET A 397 -31.79 -3.83 -4.03
CA MET A 397 -31.27 -4.22 -5.34
C MET A 397 -32.38 -4.11 -6.39
N ARG A 398 -32.14 -3.32 -7.42
CA ARG A 398 -33.13 -3.13 -8.50
C ARG A 398 -33.28 -4.40 -9.34
N ASN A 399 -32.16 -5.02 -9.69
CA ASN A 399 -32.14 -6.14 -10.64
C ASN A 399 -32.77 -7.41 -10.07
N PHE A 400 -32.75 -7.58 -8.75
CA PHE A 400 -33.19 -8.81 -8.10
C PHE A 400 -34.45 -8.63 -7.22
N ASN A 401 -35.00 -7.41 -7.16
CA ASN A 401 -36.16 -7.08 -6.32
C ASN A 401 -36.01 -7.55 -4.85
N LYS A 402 -34.81 -7.35 -4.30
CA LYS A 402 -34.45 -7.74 -2.94
C LYS A 402 -33.86 -6.57 -2.16
N ILE A 403 -33.87 -6.67 -0.84
CA ILE A 403 -33.24 -5.73 0.07
C ILE A 403 -32.05 -6.40 0.73
N LEU A 404 -30.91 -5.74 0.73
CA LEU A 404 -29.71 -6.13 1.48
C LEU A 404 -29.70 -5.43 2.82
N GLU A 405 -29.44 -6.18 3.89
CA GLU A 405 -29.04 -5.64 5.18
C GLU A 405 -27.52 -5.73 5.29
N VAL A 406 -26.87 -4.58 5.39
CA VAL A 406 -25.42 -4.46 5.28
C VAL A 406 -24.85 -3.84 6.53
N GLN A 407 -23.83 -4.45 7.10
CA GLN A 407 -23.12 -3.93 8.27
C GLN A 407 -22.24 -2.73 7.86
N LYS A 408 -22.44 -1.57 8.49
CA LYS A 408 -21.72 -0.32 8.19
C LYS A 408 -20.21 -0.44 8.36
N SER A 409 -19.75 -1.23 9.30
CA SER A 409 -18.34 -1.40 9.62
C SER A 409 -17.61 -2.36 8.66
N GLY A 410 -17.82 -2.25 7.36
CA GLY A 410 -17.07 -3.08 6.39
C GLY A 410 -17.88 -3.50 5.17
N GLY A 411 -19.18 -3.22 5.14
CA GLY A 411 -20.01 -3.54 3.99
C GLY A 411 -20.48 -4.99 3.91
N LEU A 412 -20.32 -5.79 4.97
CA LEU A 412 -20.74 -7.19 5.01
C LEU A 412 -22.27 -7.32 4.90
N ILE A 413 -22.75 -8.12 3.96
CA ILE A 413 -24.17 -8.47 3.83
C ILE A 413 -24.50 -9.51 4.90
N VAL A 414 -25.39 -9.15 5.81
CA VAL A 414 -25.80 -10.01 6.94
C VAL A 414 -27.16 -10.67 6.73
N ALA A 415 -28.02 -10.07 5.89
CA ALA A 415 -29.29 -10.65 5.51
C ALA A 415 -29.78 -10.13 4.14
N ILE A 416 -30.62 -10.92 3.48
CA ILE A 416 -31.28 -10.59 2.21
C ILE A 416 -32.75 -10.90 2.31
N TYR A 417 -33.59 -9.92 2.01
CA TYR A 417 -35.05 -10.02 2.10
C TYR A 417 -35.67 -9.86 0.70
N PRO A 418 -36.53 -10.79 0.27
CA PRO A 418 -37.25 -10.63 -0.98
C PRO A 418 -38.27 -9.51 -0.88
N CYS A 419 -38.42 -8.72 -1.93
CA CYS A 419 -39.54 -7.79 -2.04
C CYS A 419 -40.79 -8.53 -2.55
N PRO A 420 -41.97 -8.31 -1.97
CA PRO A 420 -43.20 -8.94 -2.39
C PRO A 420 -43.67 -8.49 -3.78
#